data_37b99df5a19efb75a4e4346f193dca72
#
_entry.id   37b99df5a19efb75a4e4346f193dca72
#
_cell.length_a   1.000
_cell.length_b   1.000
_cell.length_c   1.000
_cell.angle_alpha   90.00
_cell.angle_beta   90.00
_cell.angle_gamma   90.00
#
_symmetry.space_group_name_H-M   'P 1'
#
loop_
_entity.id
_entity.type
_entity.pdbx_description
1 polymer ?
#
loop_
_entity_poly.entity_id
_entity_poly.type
_entity_poly.pdbx_seq_one_letter_code
_entity_poly.pdbx_strand_id
1 'polypeptide(L)'
;MKITQIFVAIAAVSALSIAPAVYAADSVATVNGKPIKQSWVDYIMKDAQARGQKPSDGMKNAIINELVGSELAYQEAQKQGIDKLPDYKINEELTQRKLLVNIFLADYMKKNPVTEADTKAAYEQYKKELGDKEYNARHILVKTEAEANDVLAQVKKGSDFAKLAKEKSMDPGSKEKGGDLGWFSPAGMVKPFSDAVATLKKGEVSPAPVQTQFGWHVIKMIDTRATQVPSYDKVKDGLERTLQQRKLEKMMLDLKAKAKIDVPSLAGAATK
;
A
#
# COMPACT_ATOMS: atom_id res chain seq x y z
N MET A 1 -31.31 72.54 58.88
CA MET A 1 -32.17 71.62 58.13
C MET A 1 -31.26 70.53 57.54
N LYS A 2 -31.26 69.30 58.11
CA LYS A 2 -30.46 68.16 57.66
C LYS A 2 -31.34 67.23 56.86
N ILE A 3 -31.04 67.03 55.59
CA ILE A 3 -31.75 66.10 54.70
C ILE A 3 -30.98 64.74 54.74
N THR A 4 -31.66 63.75 55.32
CA THR A 4 -31.16 62.38 55.47
C THR A 4 -31.46 61.67 54.14
N GLN A 5 -30.40 61.24 53.46
CA GLN A 5 -30.55 60.37 52.26
C GLN A 5 -30.67 58.90 52.72
N ILE A 6 -31.80 58.32 52.33
CA ILE A 6 -32.07 56.87 52.50
C ILE A 6 -31.49 56.13 51.29
N PHE A 7 -30.47 55.29 51.52
CA PHE A 7 -29.97 54.36 50.54
C PHE A 7 -30.83 53.08 50.56
N VAL A 8 -31.55 52.88 49.46
CA VAL A 8 -32.27 51.63 49.18
C VAL A 8 -31.29 50.70 48.52
N ALA A 9 -30.83 49.67 49.23
CA ALA A 9 -30.03 48.56 48.64
C ALA A 9 -30.99 47.66 47.87
N ILE A 10 -30.87 47.64 46.54
CA ILE A 10 -31.54 46.67 45.67
C ILE A 10 -30.65 45.43 45.67
N ALA A 11 -31.06 44.38 46.40
CA ALA A 11 -30.48 43.05 46.30
C ALA A 11 -30.88 42.42 44.96
N ALA A 12 -29.98 42.39 44.02
CA ALA A 12 -30.17 41.62 42.77
C ALA A 12 -30.10 40.12 43.09
N VAL A 13 -31.25 39.47 43.20
CA VAL A 13 -31.36 38.00 43.23
C VAL A 13 -31.10 37.52 41.82
N SER A 14 -29.88 37.03 41.59
CA SER A 14 -29.52 36.28 40.37
C SER A 14 -30.29 34.97 40.38
N ALA A 15 -31.45 34.91 39.75
CA ALA A 15 -32.13 33.65 39.47
C ALA A 15 -31.24 32.84 38.52
N LEU A 16 -30.53 31.85 39.07
CA LEU A 16 -29.93 30.79 38.28
C LEU A 16 -31.09 30.05 37.62
N SER A 17 -31.41 30.36 36.38
CA SER A 17 -32.29 29.56 35.55
C SER A 17 -31.61 28.24 35.26
N ILE A 18 -31.91 27.20 36.06
CA ILE A 18 -31.64 25.81 35.74
C ILE A 18 -32.59 25.50 34.58
N ALA A 19 -32.12 25.75 33.34
CA ALA A 19 -32.79 25.22 32.18
C ALA A 19 -32.83 23.71 32.32
N PRO A 20 -33.98 23.03 32.20
CA PRO A 20 -34.02 21.59 32.20
C PRO A 20 -33.10 21.10 31.07
N ALA A 21 -32.16 20.20 31.39
CA ALA A 21 -31.35 19.55 30.38
C ALA A 21 -32.32 18.77 29.48
N VAL A 22 -32.66 19.34 28.35
CA VAL A 22 -33.36 18.64 27.27
C VAL A 22 -32.37 17.59 26.81
N TYR A 23 -32.50 16.38 27.32
CA TYR A 23 -31.81 15.21 26.77
C TYR A 23 -32.24 15.14 25.31
N ALA A 24 -31.35 15.46 24.39
CA ALA A 24 -31.59 15.16 22.99
C ALA A 24 -31.95 13.67 22.90
N ALA A 25 -33.08 13.33 22.30
CA ALA A 25 -33.66 11.98 22.27
C ALA A 25 -32.72 10.91 21.76
N ASP A 26 -31.51 11.26 21.33
CA ASP A 26 -30.47 10.42 20.74
C ASP A 26 -29.10 10.57 21.45
N SER A 27 -29.08 10.82 22.76
CA SER A 27 -27.84 10.96 23.55
C SER A 27 -27.73 9.92 24.67
N VAL A 28 -26.52 9.37 24.88
CA VAL A 28 -26.23 8.40 25.95
C VAL A 28 -25.63 9.05 27.19
N ALA A 29 -25.11 10.25 27.06
CA ALA A 29 -24.54 11.05 28.15
C ALA A 29 -24.50 12.53 27.75
N THR A 30 -24.22 13.43 28.72
CA THR A 30 -23.93 14.83 28.46
C THR A 30 -22.68 15.28 29.24
N VAL A 31 -21.85 16.11 28.62
CA VAL A 31 -20.65 16.69 29.23
C VAL A 31 -20.74 18.20 29.12
N ASN A 32 -20.90 18.90 30.24
CA ASN A 32 -21.12 20.35 30.28
C ASN A 32 -22.23 20.83 29.34
N GLY A 33 -23.31 20.05 29.25
CA GLY A 33 -24.45 20.35 28.38
C GLY A 33 -24.29 19.91 26.92
N LYS A 34 -23.14 19.37 26.51
CA LYS A 34 -22.91 18.80 25.16
C LYS A 34 -23.28 17.32 25.15
N PRO A 35 -24.12 16.85 24.22
CA PRO A 35 -24.55 15.46 24.15
C PRO A 35 -23.49 14.56 23.53
N ILE A 36 -23.27 13.39 24.13
CA ILE A 36 -22.60 12.24 23.54
C ILE A 36 -23.67 11.45 22.78
N LYS A 37 -23.54 11.38 21.46
CA LYS A 37 -24.59 10.80 20.60
C LYS A 37 -24.59 9.27 20.66
N GLN A 38 -25.78 8.66 20.72
CA GLN A 38 -25.94 7.20 20.62
C GLN A 38 -25.32 6.67 19.32
N SER A 39 -25.47 7.39 18.19
CA SER A 39 -24.90 7.01 16.88
C SER A 39 -23.37 6.86 16.88
N TRP A 40 -22.65 7.57 17.74
CA TRP A 40 -21.21 7.37 17.89
C TRP A 40 -20.89 6.05 18.57
N VAL A 41 -21.63 5.72 19.62
CA VAL A 41 -21.49 4.42 20.32
C VAL A 41 -21.83 3.27 19.39
N ASP A 42 -22.93 3.37 18.65
CA ASP A 42 -23.35 2.35 17.68
C ASP A 42 -22.33 2.14 16.57
N TYR A 43 -21.73 3.23 16.06
CA TYR A 43 -20.67 3.16 15.07
C TYR A 43 -19.43 2.44 15.58
N ILE A 44 -18.96 2.78 16.80
CA ILE A 44 -17.77 2.15 17.41
C ILE A 44 -18.05 0.69 17.74
N MET A 45 -19.23 0.36 18.27
CA MET A 45 -19.67 -1.01 18.54
C MET A 45 -19.69 -1.86 17.26
N LYS A 46 -20.24 -1.31 16.16
CA LYS A 46 -20.26 -1.98 14.86
C LYS A 46 -18.87 -2.23 14.30
N ASP A 47 -17.98 -1.26 14.42
CA ASP A 47 -16.57 -1.41 13.97
C ASP A 47 -15.84 -2.47 14.81
N ALA A 48 -16.02 -2.49 16.14
CA ALA A 48 -15.48 -3.51 17.02
C ALA A 48 -16.00 -4.92 16.65
N GLN A 49 -17.30 -5.03 16.35
CA GLN A 49 -17.90 -6.29 15.90
C GLN A 49 -17.32 -6.76 14.55
N ALA A 50 -17.10 -5.85 13.61
CA ALA A 50 -16.47 -6.15 12.33
C ALA A 50 -15.03 -6.69 12.50
N ARG A 51 -14.34 -6.30 13.60
CA ARG A 51 -13.01 -6.81 13.98
C ARG A 51 -13.07 -8.09 14.82
N GLY A 52 -14.25 -8.73 14.95
CA GLY A 52 -14.42 -10.00 15.66
C GLY A 52 -14.64 -9.87 17.17
N GLN A 53 -14.81 -8.67 17.72
CA GLN A 53 -15.13 -8.48 19.12
C GLN A 53 -16.63 -8.75 19.37
N LYS A 54 -16.94 -9.43 20.47
CA LYS A 54 -18.33 -9.70 20.85
C LYS A 54 -18.92 -8.47 21.55
N PRO A 55 -20.05 -7.91 21.09
CA PRO A 55 -20.73 -6.83 21.78
C PRO A 55 -21.13 -7.23 23.20
N SER A 56 -20.95 -6.33 24.16
CA SER A 56 -21.38 -6.51 25.55
C SER A 56 -21.71 -5.16 26.19
N ASP A 57 -22.50 -5.18 27.26
CA ASP A 57 -22.79 -3.97 28.03
C ASP A 57 -21.54 -3.36 28.67
N GLY A 58 -20.59 -4.19 29.06
CA GLY A 58 -19.28 -3.74 29.54
C GLY A 58 -18.50 -2.97 28.49
N MET A 59 -18.50 -3.44 27.23
CA MET A 59 -17.89 -2.72 26.09
C MET A 59 -18.61 -1.42 25.83
N LYS A 60 -19.95 -1.42 25.80
CA LYS A 60 -20.74 -0.20 25.61
C LYS A 60 -20.42 0.85 26.66
N ASN A 61 -20.36 0.46 27.94
CA ASN A 61 -20.02 1.38 29.03
C ASN A 61 -18.58 1.91 28.93
N ALA A 62 -17.63 1.07 28.53
CA ALA A 62 -16.24 1.52 28.30
C ALA A 62 -16.17 2.56 27.18
N ILE A 63 -16.87 2.33 26.06
CA ILE A 63 -16.95 3.28 24.94
C ILE A 63 -17.56 4.62 25.40
N ILE A 64 -18.64 4.58 26.16
CA ILE A 64 -19.27 5.81 26.68
C ILE A 64 -18.30 6.58 27.58
N ASN A 65 -17.59 5.90 28.49
CA ASN A 65 -16.60 6.54 29.37
C ASN A 65 -15.44 7.16 28.58
N GLU A 66 -14.95 6.48 27.54
CA GLU A 66 -13.92 6.99 26.65
C GLU A 66 -14.40 8.24 25.90
N LEU A 67 -15.63 8.24 25.36
CA LEU A 67 -16.22 9.39 24.69
C LEU A 67 -16.41 10.58 25.64
N VAL A 68 -16.80 10.33 26.89
CA VAL A 68 -16.91 11.37 27.92
C VAL A 68 -15.54 11.99 28.21
N GLY A 69 -14.51 11.16 28.39
CA GLY A 69 -13.14 11.65 28.60
C GLY A 69 -12.62 12.45 27.41
N SER A 70 -12.89 11.97 26.20
CA SER A 70 -12.51 12.65 24.96
C SER A 70 -13.20 14.00 24.81
N GLU A 71 -14.50 14.09 25.13
CA GLU A 71 -15.26 15.34 25.08
C GLU A 71 -14.73 16.37 26.11
N LEU A 72 -14.38 15.93 27.31
CA LEU A 72 -13.76 16.81 28.32
C LEU A 72 -12.44 17.40 27.82
N ALA A 73 -11.57 16.55 27.26
CA ALA A 73 -10.30 17.01 26.69
C ALA A 73 -10.50 17.92 25.47
N TYR A 74 -11.48 17.63 24.62
CA TYR A 74 -11.82 18.44 23.46
C TYR A 74 -12.29 19.84 23.86
N GLN A 75 -13.18 19.94 24.85
CA GLN A 75 -13.65 21.25 25.36
C GLN A 75 -12.52 22.06 25.99
N GLU A 76 -11.60 21.42 26.74
CA GLU A 76 -10.46 22.10 27.32
C GLU A 76 -9.49 22.58 26.21
N ALA A 77 -9.23 21.77 25.20
CA ALA A 77 -8.42 22.18 24.07
C ALA A 77 -9.01 23.39 23.32
N GLN A 78 -10.33 23.40 23.10
CA GLN A 78 -11.02 24.56 22.51
C GLN A 78 -10.89 25.81 23.39
N LYS A 79 -11.05 25.66 24.70
CA LYS A 79 -10.91 26.77 25.66
C LYS A 79 -9.49 27.35 25.63
N GLN A 80 -8.48 26.52 25.42
CA GLN A 80 -7.09 26.93 25.26
C GLN A 80 -6.78 27.46 23.85
N GLY A 81 -7.70 27.39 22.91
CA GLY A 81 -7.53 27.86 21.53
C GLY A 81 -6.65 26.96 20.66
N ILE A 82 -6.43 25.70 21.06
CA ILE A 82 -5.65 24.70 20.28
C ILE A 82 -6.26 24.47 18.92
N ASP A 83 -7.59 24.49 18.81
CA ASP A 83 -8.36 24.37 17.57
C ASP A 83 -8.14 25.52 16.57
N LYS A 84 -7.50 26.62 17.00
CA LYS A 84 -7.18 27.79 16.19
C LYS A 84 -5.73 27.79 15.70
N LEU A 85 -4.90 26.90 16.20
CA LEU A 85 -3.51 26.81 15.80
C LEU A 85 -3.38 26.46 14.31
N PRO A 86 -2.44 27.08 13.56
CA PRO A 86 -2.24 26.80 12.14
C PRO A 86 -2.03 25.30 11.85
N ASP A 87 -1.21 24.63 12.64
CA ASP A 87 -0.92 23.20 12.47
C ASP A 87 -2.17 22.33 12.71
N TYR A 88 -3.02 22.70 13.68
CA TYR A 88 -4.30 22.02 13.88
C TYR A 88 -5.18 22.14 12.63
N LYS A 89 -5.33 23.35 12.08
CA LYS A 89 -6.17 23.59 10.89
C LYS A 89 -5.71 22.83 9.67
N ILE A 90 -4.40 22.77 9.43
CA ILE A 90 -3.81 21.96 8.34
C ILE A 90 -4.11 20.47 8.57
N ASN A 91 -3.88 19.97 9.78
CA ASN A 91 -4.13 18.55 10.10
C ASN A 91 -5.62 18.19 10.03
N GLU A 92 -6.50 19.08 10.47
CA GLU A 92 -7.96 18.92 10.36
C GLU A 92 -8.37 18.75 8.89
N GLU A 93 -7.95 19.67 8.00
CA GLU A 93 -8.24 19.60 6.57
C GLU A 93 -7.71 18.33 5.92
N LEU A 94 -6.45 17.99 6.17
CA LEU A 94 -5.83 16.78 5.60
C LEU A 94 -6.52 15.50 6.12
N THR A 95 -6.91 15.47 7.39
CA THR A 95 -7.61 14.32 7.99
C THR A 95 -9.00 14.14 7.40
N GLN A 96 -9.78 15.22 7.25
CA GLN A 96 -11.08 15.16 6.60
C GLN A 96 -10.97 14.70 5.15
N ARG A 97 -10.01 15.24 4.40
CA ARG A 97 -9.73 14.84 3.01
C ARG A 97 -9.38 13.35 2.92
N LYS A 98 -8.46 12.88 3.77
CA LYS A 98 -8.05 11.48 3.83
C LYS A 98 -9.23 10.55 4.17
N LEU A 99 -10.06 10.93 5.13
CA LEU A 99 -11.26 10.18 5.51
C LEU A 99 -12.22 10.02 4.33
N LEU A 100 -12.52 11.13 3.63
CA LEU A 100 -13.42 11.11 2.47
C LEU A 100 -12.85 10.24 1.35
N VAL A 101 -11.55 10.35 1.06
CA VAL A 101 -10.89 9.52 0.05
C VAL A 101 -10.96 8.04 0.42
N ASN A 102 -10.69 7.66 1.66
CA ASN A 102 -10.76 6.27 2.10
C ASN A 102 -12.19 5.70 1.96
N ILE A 103 -13.20 6.47 2.35
CA ILE A 103 -14.62 6.06 2.19
C ILE A 103 -14.97 5.91 0.71
N PHE A 104 -14.55 6.85 -0.14
CA PHE A 104 -14.75 6.78 -1.59
C PHE A 104 -14.10 5.53 -2.20
N LEU A 105 -12.85 5.23 -1.86
CA LEU A 105 -12.16 4.04 -2.37
C LEU A 105 -12.84 2.74 -1.91
N ALA A 106 -13.29 2.68 -0.65
CA ALA A 106 -14.03 1.53 -0.13
C ALA A 106 -15.39 1.34 -0.84
N ASP A 107 -16.14 2.44 -1.06
CA ASP A 107 -17.41 2.40 -1.79
C ASP A 107 -17.20 1.99 -3.25
N TYR A 108 -16.15 2.53 -3.89
CA TYR A 108 -15.79 2.14 -5.26
C TYR A 108 -15.51 0.65 -5.36
N MET A 109 -14.72 0.08 -4.46
CA MET A 109 -14.42 -1.35 -4.46
C MET A 109 -15.65 -2.21 -4.16
N LYS A 110 -16.53 -1.75 -3.28
CA LYS A 110 -17.82 -2.42 -3.02
C LYS A 110 -18.72 -2.47 -4.26
N LYS A 111 -18.75 -1.39 -5.06
CA LYS A 111 -19.52 -1.29 -6.30
C LYS A 111 -18.85 -2.00 -7.48
N ASN A 112 -17.54 -2.21 -7.42
CA ASN A 112 -16.74 -2.83 -8.46
C ASN A 112 -15.91 -4.02 -7.90
N PRO A 113 -16.53 -5.04 -7.34
CA PRO A 113 -15.81 -6.14 -6.71
C PRO A 113 -14.94 -6.88 -7.74
N VAL A 114 -13.88 -7.50 -7.26
CA VAL A 114 -13.17 -8.52 -8.03
C VAL A 114 -14.00 -9.80 -7.93
N THR A 115 -14.42 -10.32 -9.06
CA THR A 115 -15.24 -11.54 -9.12
C THR A 115 -14.36 -12.79 -9.19
N GLU A 116 -14.94 -13.96 -8.92
CA GLU A 116 -14.26 -15.23 -9.11
C GLU A 116 -13.90 -15.46 -10.59
N ALA A 117 -14.73 -14.97 -11.52
CA ALA A 117 -14.41 -15.01 -12.95
C ALA A 117 -13.16 -14.19 -13.28
N ASP A 118 -13.00 -12.99 -12.68
CA ASP A 118 -11.81 -12.16 -12.84
C ASP A 118 -10.55 -12.88 -12.32
N THR A 119 -10.62 -13.50 -11.15
CA THR A 119 -9.46 -14.21 -10.57
C THR A 119 -9.11 -15.48 -11.34
N LYS A 120 -10.12 -16.22 -11.86
CA LYS A 120 -9.88 -17.36 -12.75
C LYS A 120 -9.24 -16.94 -14.07
N ALA A 121 -9.73 -15.86 -14.69
CA ALA A 121 -9.11 -15.31 -15.91
C ALA A 121 -7.66 -14.87 -15.67
N ALA A 122 -7.40 -14.20 -14.53
CA ALA A 122 -6.05 -13.83 -14.14
C ALA A 122 -5.15 -15.05 -13.88
N TYR A 123 -5.70 -16.14 -13.33
CA TYR A 123 -4.96 -17.39 -13.15
C TYR A 123 -4.58 -18.05 -14.50
N GLU A 124 -5.49 -18.05 -15.47
CA GLU A 124 -5.16 -18.56 -16.81
C GLU A 124 -4.07 -17.72 -17.49
N GLN A 125 -4.12 -16.40 -17.31
CA GLN A 125 -3.05 -15.51 -17.78
C GLN A 125 -1.73 -15.76 -17.04
N TYR A 126 -1.76 -15.92 -15.72
CA TYR A 126 -0.61 -16.26 -14.90
C TYR A 126 0.07 -17.57 -15.34
N LYS A 127 -0.74 -18.61 -15.65
CA LYS A 127 -0.21 -19.88 -16.19
C LYS A 127 0.50 -19.67 -17.54
N LYS A 128 -0.07 -18.87 -18.43
CA LYS A 128 0.56 -18.56 -19.73
C LYS A 128 1.89 -17.81 -19.56
N GLU A 129 1.93 -16.87 -18.61
CA GLU A 129 3.14 -16.09 -18.32
C GLU A 129 4.26 -16.94 -17.70
N LEU A 130 3.91 -17.91 -16.86
CA LEU A 130 4.90 -18.86 -16.32
C LEU A 130 5.56 -19.68 -17.42
N GLY A 131 4.84 -19.98 -18.50
CA GLY A 131 5.29 -20.83 -19.58
C GLY A 131 5.31 -22.32 -19.21
N ASP A 132 5.60 -23.19 -20.17
CA ASP A 132 5.54 -24.64 -20.00
C ASP A 132 6.78 -25.22 -19.33
N LYS A 133 7.88 -24.46 -19.26
CA LYS A 133 9.17 -24.90 -18.76
C LYS A 133 9.78 -23.91 -17.78
N GLU A 134 10.39 -24.44 -16.75
CA GLU A 134 11.38 -23.76 -15.93
C GLU A 134 12.79 -24.15 -16.34
N TYR A 135 13.69 -23.19 -16.21
CA TYR A 135 15.08 -23.31 -16.58
C TYR A 135 15.95 -23.19 -15.33
N ASN A 136 17.02 -23.98 -15.30
CA ASN A 136 18.12 -23.80 -14.36
C ASN A 136 19.34 -23.43 -15.20
N ALA A 137 19.92 -22.25 -14.95
CA ALA A 137 21.04 -21.75 -15.71
C ALA A 137 22.06 -21.04 -14.83
N ARG A 138 23.25 -20.92 -15.34
CA ARG A 138 24.30 -20.04 -14.83
C ARG A 138 24.53 -18.90 -15.80
N HIS A 139 24.92 -17.75 -15.31
CA HIS A 139 25.34 -16.65 -16.17
C HIS A 139 26.55 -15.90 -15.63
N ILE A 140 27.24 -15.22 -16.53
CA ILE A 140 28.30 -14.26 -16.24
C ILE A 140 27.87 -12.95 -16.87
N LEU A 141 27.67 -11.92 -16.05
CA LEU A 141 27.31 -10.58 -16.49
C LEU A 141 28.54 -9.69 -16.49
N VAL A 142 28.82 -9.04 -17.61
CA VAL A 142 29.91 -8.08 -17.76
C VAL A 142 29.44 -6.79 -18.44
N LYS A 143 30.25 -5.75 -18.39
CA LYS A 143 29.85 -4.43 -18.86
C LYS A 143 29.85 -4.29 -20.39
N THR A 144 30.81 -4.90 -21.06
CA THR A 144 31.03 -4.72 -22.49
C THR A 144 30.93 -6.03 -23.26
N GLU A 145 30.61 -5.92 -24.55
CA GLU A 145 30.57 -7.08 -25.46
C GLU A 145 31.94 -7.74 -25.60
N ALA A 146 33.02 -6.95 -25.62
CA ALA A 146 34.37 -7.45 -25.71
C ALA A 146 34.75 -8.35 -24.53
N GLU A 147 34.41 -7.92 -23.29
CA GLU A 147 34.58 -8.75 -22.08
C GLU A 147 33.76 -10.04 -22.15
N ALA A 148 32.53 -9.98 -22.65
CA ALA A 148 31.66 -11.14 -22.77
C ALA A 148 32.20 -12.13 -23.82
N ASN A 149 32.72 -11.64 -24.95
CA ASN A 149 33.36 -12.45 -25.96
C ASN A 149 34.65 -13.14 -25.41
N ASP A 150 35.46 -12.46 -24.60
CA ASP A 150 36.61 -13.03 -23.91
C ASP A 150 36.18 -14.14 -22.94
N VAL A 151 35.17 -13.88 -22.10
CA VAL A 151 34.59 -14.90 -21.21
C VAL A 151 34.10 -16.12 -22.00
N LEU A 152 33.33 -15.87 -23.08
CA LEU A 152 32.79 -16.94 -23.92
C LEU A 152 33.92 -17.79 -24.57
N ALA A 153 34.98 -17.13 -25.02
CA ALA A 153 36.14 -17.83 -25.59
C ALA A 153 36.86 -18.72 -24.53
N GLN A 154 36.99 -18.22 -23.31
CA GLN A 154 37.58 -19.02 -22.21
C GLN A 154 36.70 -20.22 -21.84
N VAL A 155 35.37 -20.02 -21.75
CA VAL A 155 34.42 -21.12 -21.49
C VAL A 155 34.50 -22.18 -22.61
N LYS A 156 34.55 -21.76 -23.88
CA LYS A 156 34.69 -22.67 -25.04
C LYS A 156 36.02 -23.45 -25.05
N LYS A 157 37.07 -22.87 -24.42
CA LYS A 157 38.36 -23.56 -24.22
C LYS A 157 38.38 -24.51 -23.01
N GLY A 158 37.27 -24.65 -22.28
CA GLY A 158 37.13 -25.55 -21.15
C GLY A 158 37.41 -24.95 -19.77
N SER A 159 37.53 -23.62 -19.68
CA SER A 159 37.65 -22.96 -18.36
C SER A 159 36.43 -23.22 -17.49
N ASP A 160 36.63 -23.35 -16.19
CA ASP A 160 35.53 -23.53 -15.23
C ASP A 160 34.62 -22.31 -15.19
N PHE A 161 33.36 -22.55 -15.53
CA PHE A 161 32.35 -21.47 -15.61
C PHE A 161 32.12 -20.80 -14.25
N ALA A 162 32.07 -21.58 -13.17
CA ALA A 162 31.78 -21.04 -11.84
C ALA A 162 32.98 -20.19 -11.33
N LYS A 163 34.19 -20.57 -11.65
CA LYS A 163 35.39 -19.80 -11.33
C LYS A 163 35.40 -18.46 -12.09
N LEU A 164 35.15 -18.50 -13.41
CA LEU A 164 35.05 -17.29 -14.23
C LEU A 164 33.93 -16.37 -13.74
N ALA A 165 32.77 -16.90 -13.33
CA ALA A 165 31.67 -16.13 -12.78
C ALA A 165 32.09 -15.38 -11.50
N LYS A 166 32.78 -16.05 -10.57
CA LYS A 166 33.29 -15.43 -9.35
C LYS A 166 34.31 -14.34 -9.62
N GLU A 167 35.13 -14.52 -10.61
CA GLU A 167 36.20 -13.57 -10.97
C GLU A 167 35.65 -12.36 -11.73
N LYS A 168 34.82 -12.59 -12.76
CA LYS A 168 34.48 -11.59 -13.78
C LYS A 168 33.04 -11.08 -13.72
N SER A 169 32.11 -11.81 -13.13
CA SER A 169 30.69 -11.38 -13.13
C SER A 169 30.45 -10.15 -12.29
N MET A 170 29.63 -9.26 -12.82
CA MET A 170 29.13 -8.07 -12.13
C MET A 170 27.80 -8.31 -11.42
N ASP A 171 27.18 -9.49 -11.58
CA ASP A 171 25.91 -9.80 -10.92
C ASP A 171 26.11 -10.16 -9.44
N PRO A 172 25.74 -9.30 -8.49
CA PRO A 172 25.94 -9.56 -7.06
C PRO A 172 25.09 -10.72 -6.54
N GLY A 173 23.97 -11.05 -7.23
CA GLY A 173 23.04 -12.09 -6.81
C GLY A 173 23.56 -13.50 -7.03
N SER A 174 24.34 -13.72 -8.08
CA SER A 174 24.83 -15.04 -8.49
C SER A 174 26.35 -15.19 -8.52
N LYS A 175 27.11 -14.10 -8.57
CA LYS A 175 28.58 -14.12 -8.65
C LYS A 175 29.23 -15.11 -7.70
N GLU A 176 28.95 -14.98 -6.41
CA GLU A 176 29.56 -15.81 -5.36
C GLU A 176 29.10 -17.28 -5.41
N LYS A 177 27.96 -17.52 -6.06
CA LYS A 177 27.43 -18.86 -6.33
C LYS A 177 27.94 -19.45 -7.66
N GLY A 178 28.96 -18.83 -8.26
CA GLY A 178 29.50 -19.24 -9.56
C GLY A 178 28.51 -19.03 -10.71
N GLY A 179 27.75 -17.94 -10.65
CA GLY A 179 26.78 -17.54 -11.66
C GLY A 179 25.44 -18.28 -11.59
N ASP A 180 25.19 -19.09 -10.56
CA ASP A 180 23.99 -19.93 -10.43
C ASP A 180 22.75 -19.09 -10.13
N LEU A 181 21.73 -19.18 -11.00
CA LEU A 181 20.45 -18.50 -10.89
C LEU A 181 19.36 -19.38 -10.24
N GLY A 182 19.64 -20.68 -10.07
CA GLY A 182 18.64 -21.67 -9.65
C GLY A 182 17.57 -21.89 -10.72
N TRP A 183 16.40 -22.40 -10.28
CA TRP A 183 15.24 -22.59 -11.15
C TRP A 183 14.44 -21.32 -11.30
N PHE A 184 14.12 -20.95 -12.53
CA PHE A 184 13.31 -19.77 -12.86
C PHE A 184 12.39 -20.02 -14.05
N SER A 185 11.26 -19.31 -14.10
CA SER A 185 10.41 -19.24 -15.28
C SER A 185 10.89 -18.14 -16.24
N PRO A 186 10.61 -18.23 -17.54
CA PRO A 186 10.93 -17.16 -18.51
C PRO A 186 10.38 -15.80 -18.12
N ALA A 187 9.20 -15.76 -17.51
CA ALA A 187 8.55 -14.52 -17.07
C ALA A 187 9.33 -13.75 -15.98
N GLY A 188 10.20 -14.44 -15.23
CA GLY A 188 11.04 -13.82 -14.21
C GLY A 188 12.28 -13.12 -14.77
N MET A 189 12.54 -13.23 -16.07
CA MET A 189 13.74 -12.72 -16.71
C MET A 189 13.41 -11.67 -17.80
N VAL A 190 14.37 -10.80 -18.07
CA VAL A 190 14.23 -9.87 -19.21
C VAL A 190 14.21 -10.63 -20.53
N LYS A 191 13.40 -10.18 -21.47
CA LYS A 191 13.09 -10.91 -22.71
C LYS A 191 14.33 -11.40 -23.49
N PRO A 192 15.38 -10.60 -23.74
CA PRO A 192 16.55 -11.09 -24.47
C PRO A 192 17.24 -12.27 -23.77
N PHE A 193 17.26 -12.28 -22.43
CA PHE A 193 17.84 -13.37 -21.64
C PHE A 193 16.99 -14.63 -21.72
N SER A 194 15.67 -14.52 -21.51
CA SER A 194 14.76 -15.66 -21.57
C SER A 194 14.69 -16.29 -22.97
N ASP A 195 14.70 -15.47 -24.02
CA ASP A 195 14.72 -15.95 -25.42
C ASP A 195 16.02 -16.76 -25.68
N ALA A 196 17.16 -16.27 -25.23
CA ALA A 196 18.43 -17.00 -25.38
C ALA A 196 18.42 -18.33 -24.61
N VAL A 197 17.97 -18.31 -23.35
CA VAL A 197 17.89 -19.51 -22.52
C VAL A 197 16.98 -20.57 -23.15
N ALA A 198 15.86 -20.17 -23.74
CA ALA A 198 14.89 -21.08 -24.36
C ALA A 198 15.46 -21.87 -25.55
N THR A 199 16.53 -21.37 -26.19
CA THR A 199 17.18 -22.05 -27.33
C THR A 199 18.27 -23.06 -26.92
N LEU A 200 18.72 -22.99 -25.65
CA LEU A 200 19.85 -23.81 -25.16
C LEU A 200 19.38 -25.18 -24.68
N LYS A 201 20.15 -26.19 -25.03
CA LYS A 201 20.02 -27.54 -24.48
C LYS A 201 20.82 -27.68 -23.18
N LYS A 202 20.50 -28.67 -22.39
CA LYS A 202 21.24 -29.02 -21.17
C LYS A 202 22.74 -29.12 -21.43
N GLY A 203 23.54 -28.39 -20.66
CA GLY A 203 25.00 -28.30 -20.76
C GLY A 203 25.51 -27.27 -21.77
N GLU A 204 24.67 -26.74 -22.67
CA GLU A 204 25.08 -25.76 -23.67
C GLU A 204 25.35 -24.39 -23.09
N VAL A 205 26.27 -23.68 -23.72
CA VAL A 205 26.56 -22.25 -23.49
C VAL A 205 26.03 -21.44 -24.64
N SER A 206 25.54 -20.23 -24.37
CA SER A 206 25.05 -19.32 -25.41
C SER A 206 26.09 -19.19 -26.55
N PRO A 207 25.68 -19.29 -27.83
CA PRO A 207 26.62 -19.26 -28.97
C PRO A 207 27.31 -17.90 -29.10
N ALA A 208 26.67 -16.83 -28.63
CA ALA A 208 27.16 -15.45 -28.58
C ALA A 208 26.76 -14.81 -27.25
N PRO A 209 27.40 -13.71 -26.85
CA PRO A 209 26.94 -12.88 -25.74
C PRO A 209 25.53 -12.34 -25.96
N VAL A 210 24.74 -12.25 -24.88
CA VAL A 210 23.36 -11.78 -24.89
C VAL A 210 23.28 -10.39 -24.26
N GLN A 211 22.86 -9.39 -25.01
CA GLN A 211 22.72 -8.03 -24.53
C GLN A 211 21.40 -7.82 -23.81
N THR A 212 21.44 -7.16 -22.64
CA THR A 212 20.28 -6.70 -21.90
C THR A 212 20.51 -5.26 -21.40
N GLN A 213 19.52 -4.68 -20.74
CA GLN A 213 19.68 -3.37 -20.08
C GLN A 213 20.72 -3.38 -18.93
N PHE A 214 21.11 -4.55 -18.43
CA PHE A 214 22.07 -4.71 -17.32
C PHE A 214 23.52 -4.88 -17.82
N GLY A 215 23.71 -5.18 -19.08
CA GLY A 215 25.00 -5.46 -19.70
C GLY A 215 24.95 -6.69 -20.61
N TRP A 216 26.07 -7.38 -20.71
CA TRP A 216 26.27 -8.53 -21.59
C TRP A 216 26.40 -9.80 -20.79
N HIS A 217 25.66 -10.83 -21.17
CA HIS A 217 25.58 -12.10 -20.49
C HIS A 217 26.19 -13.22 -21.33
N VAL A 218 27.00 -14.08 -20.68
CA VAL A 218 27.32 -15.42 -21.16
C VAL A 218 26.51 -16.40 -20.33
N ILE A 219 25.69 -17.24 -20.97
CA ILE A 219 24.70 -18.09 -20.29
C ILE A 219 25.04 -19.55 -20.51
N LYS A 220 24.98 -20.38 -19.46
CA LYS A 220 25.10 -21.82 -19.51
C LYS A 220 23.85 -22.49 -18.98
N MET A 221 23.22 -23.32 -19.81
CA MET A 221 22.08 -24.14 -19.41
C MET A 221 22.55 -25.29 -18.52
N ILE A 222 21.92 -25.39 -17.35
CA ILE A 222 22.18 -26.52 -16.42
C ILE A 222 21.12 -27.59 -16.61
N ASP A 223 19.85 -27.24 -16.55
CA ASP A 223 18.75 -28.17 -16.73
C ASP A 223 17.43 -27.47 -17.09
N THR A 224 16.43 -28.25 -17.52
CA THR A 224 15.07 -27.78 -17.76
C THR A 224 14.09 -28.76 -17.14
N ARG A 225 12.96 -28.25 -16.67
CA ARG A 225 11.85 -29.08 -16.19
C ARG A 225 10.50 -28.49 -16.59
N ALA A 226 9.45 -29.29 -16.53
CA ALA A 226 8.10 -28.79 -16.67
C ALA A 226 7.78 -27.80 -15.55
N THR A 227 7.10 -26.69 -15.90
CA THR A 227 6.68 -25.67 -14.93
C THR A 227 5.77 -26.29 -13.88
N GLN A 228 6.10 -26.05 -12.62
CA GLN A 228 5.23 -26.41 -11.50
C GLN A 228 4.25 -25.27 -11.23
N VAL A 229 3.10 -25.32 -11.91
CA VAL A 229 2.04 -24.31 -11.72
C VAL A 229 1.41 -24.49 -10.35
N PRO A 230 1.46 -23.48 -9.45
CA PRO A 230 0.74 -23.55 -8.19
C PRO A 230 -0.79 -23.68 -8.44
N SER A 231 -1.50 -24.43 -7.59
CA SER A 231 -2.96 -24.52 -7.72
C SER A 231 -3.62 -23.15 -7.56
N TYR A 232 -4.78 -22.99 -8.19
CA TYR A 232 -5.58 -21.76 -8.11
C TYR A 232 -5.79 -21.31 -6.66
N ASP A 233 -6.13 -22.22 -5.76
CA ASP A 233 -6.40 -21.91 -4.35
C ASP A 233 -5.18 -21.31 -3.63
N LYS A 234 -3.96 -21.73 -4.03
CA LYS A 234 -2.73 -21.19 -3.42
C LYS A 234 -2.42 -19.75 -3.85
N VAL A 235 -2.88 -19.32 -5.01
CA VAL A 235 -2.57 -18.01 -5.57
C VAL A 235 -3.77 -17.06 -5.61
N LYS A 236 -4.97 -17.55 -5.39
CA LYS A 236 -6.25 -16.82 -5.48
C LYS A 236 -6.20 -15.49 -4.75
N ASP A 237 -5.83 -15.49 -3.47
CA ASP A 237 -5.81 -14.27 -2.65
C ASP A 237 -4.80 -13.24 -3.16
N GLY A 238 -3.68 -13.71 -3.71
CA GLY A 238 -2.67 -12.86 -4.34
C GLY A 238 -3.19 -12.22 -5.63
N LEU A 239 -3.85 -13.02 -6.46
CA LEU A 239 -4.48 -12.54 -7.70
C LEU A 239 -5.59 -11.53 -7.41
N GLU A 240 -6.43 -11.80 -6.41
CA GLU A 240 -7.50 -10.89 -6.00
C GLU A 240 -6.94 -9.53 -5.58
N ARG A 241 -5.93 -9.51 -4.69
CA ARG A 241 -5.27 -8.24 -4.29
C ARG A 241 -4.67 -7.48 -5.46
N THR A 242 -4.01 -8.19 -6.38
CA THR A 242 -3.42 -7.57 -7.58
C THR A 242 -4.49 -6.96 -8.48
N LEU A 243 -5.62 -7.65 -8.68
CA LEU A 243 -6.74 -7.15 -9.47
C LEU A 243 -7.43 -5.96 -8.80
N GLN A 244 -7.59 -5.98 -7.47
CA GLN A 244 -8.10 -4.84 -6.70
C GLN A 244 -7.22 -3.61 -6.88
N GLN A 245 -5.91 -3.77 -6.76
CA GLN A 245 -4.95 -2.69 -6.96
C GLN A 245 -5.05 -2.13 -8.39
N ARG A 246 -5.07 -2.98 -9.42
CA ARG A 246 -5.21 -2.56 -10.82
C ARG A 246 -6.52 -1.80 -11.08
N LYS A 247 -7.64 -2.23 -10.47
CA LYS A 247 -8.92 -1.50 -10.56
C LYS A 247 -8.82 -0.09 -9.96
N LEU A 248 -8.18 0.05 -8.81
CA LEU A 248 -7.95 1.37 -8.18
C LEU A 248 -6.99 2.23 -9.00
N GLU A 249 -5.89 1.67 -9.49
CA GLU A 249 -4.94 2.38 -10.36
C GLU A 249 -5.62 2.89 -11.63
N LYS A 250 -6.41 2.04 -12.30
CA LYS A 250 -7.17 2.44 -13.48
C LYS A 250 -8.14 3.58 -13.16
N MET A 251 -8.91 3.46 -12.08
CA MET A 251 -9.83 4.52 -11.66
C MET A 251 -9.09 5.84 -11.42
N MET A 252 -7.92 5.81 -10.75
CA MET A 252 -7.11 7.00 -10.51
C MET A 252 -6.54 7.60 -11.81
N LEU A 253 -6.14 6.76 -12.77
CA LEU A 253 -5.71 7.22 -14.10
C LEU A 253 -6.87 7.88 -14.85
N ASP A 254 -8.06 7.28 -14.82
CA ASP A 254 -9.27 7.84 -15.45
C ASP A 254 -9.66 9.19 -14.83
N LEU A 255 -9.51 9.35 -13.50
CA LEU A 255 -9.73 10.62 -12.81
C LEU A 255 -8.69 11.67 -13.23
N LYS A 256 -7.41 11.30 -13.27
CA LYS A 256 -6.33 12.20 -13.71
C LYS A 256 -6.51 12.66 -15.14
N ALA A 257 -6.92 11.78 -16.04
CA ALA A 257 -7.15 12.10 -17.46
C ALA A 257 -8.26 13.13 -17.68
N LYS A 258 -9.24 13.20 -16.75
CA LYS A 258 -10.37 14.15 -16.81
C LYS A 258 -10.10 15.44 -16.02
N ALA A 259 -9.03 15.51 -15.25
CA ALA A 259 -8.71 16.64 -14.39
C ALA A 259 -7.82 17.66 -15.11
N LYS A 260 -8.05 18.93 -14.84
CA LYS A 260 -7.06 19.98 -15.14
C LYS A 260 -6.09 20.06 -13.97
N ILE A 261 -4.85 19.64 -14.19
CA ILE A 261 -3.79 19.62 -13.18
C ILE A 261 -2.73 20.62 -13.58
N ASP A 262 -2.46 21.59 -12.72
CA ASP A 262 -1.36 22.55 -12.85
C ASP A 262 -0.39 22.34 -11.66
N VAL A 263 0.89 22.12 -11.96
CA VAL A 263 1.94 21.90 -10.95
C VAL A 263 3.11 22.85 -11.26
N PRO A 264 3.00 24.12 -10.89
CA PRO A 264 3.99 25.16 -11.26
C PRO A 264 5.44 24.83 -10.85
N SER A 265 5.62 24.12 -9.72
CA SER A 265 6.94 23.77 -9.19
C SER A 265 7.69 22.69 -10.01
N LEU A 266 6.97 21.90 -10.82
CA LEU A 266 7.62 20.89 -11.68
C LEU A 266 8.02 21.43 -13.05
N ALA A 267 7.48 22.57 -13.49
CA ALA A 267 7.85 23.20 -14.76
C ALA A 267 9.27 23.80 -14.77
N GLY A 268 9.86 24.04 -13.59
CA GLY A 268 11.22 24.60 -13.46
C GLY A 268 12.35 23.57 -13.36
N ALA A 269 12.07 22.28 -13.25
CA ALA A 269 13.08 21.22 -13.09
C ALA A 269 13.55 20.58 -14.40
N ALA A 270 12.91 20.92 -15.54
CA ALA A 270 13.21 20.32 -16.84
C ALA A 270 14.23 21.10 -17.69
N THR A 271 14.79 22.22 -17.15
CA THR A 271 15.80 23.01 -17.86
C THR A 271 16.94 23.38 -16.93
N LYS A 272 17.82 22.40 -16.65
CA LYS A 272 19.24 22.66 -16.32
C LYS A 272 20.08 21.43 -16.66
#